data_95853defde58f2bfb87fd1c78f80f1e1
#
_entry.id   95853defde58f2bfb87fd1c78f80f1e1
#
_cell.length_a   1.000
_cell.length_b   1.000
_cell.length_c   1.000
_cell.angle_alpha   90.00
_cell.angle_beta   90.00
_cell.angle_gamma   90.00
#
_symmetry.space_group_name_H-M   'P 1'
#
loop_
_entity.id
_entity.type
_entity.pdbx_description
1 polymer ?
#
loop_
_entity_poly.entity_id
_entity_poly.type
_entity_poly.pdbx_seq_one_letter_code
_entity_poly.pdbx_strand_id
1 'polypeptide(L)'
;MTAEERELRGELSRLAATGRGRALLQLSLRGIHHGEQAVTAGCWRDHGVAGCLFQHAYWQGVREEVFPDEGRPGDWIGSFMGAGGYGVVVDTIGAFDRLAKRQHADVRRRLVLPDKVDVRLDEWRVVVERMLVEALAETGAPDAERNRVLA
;
A
#
# COMPACT_ATOMS: atom_id res chain seq x y z
N MET A 1 -13.25 -2.62 -15.22
CA MET A 1 -12.37 -1.87 -14.28
C MET A 1 -13.01 -0.52 -13.97
N THR A 2 -13.15 -0.20 -12.71
CA THR A 2 -13.73 1.08 -12.28
C THR A 2 -12.73 2.24 -12.45
N ALA A 3 -13.23 3.48 -12.40
CA ALA A 3 -12.38 4.66 -12.46
C ALA A 3 -11.39 4.70 -11.29
N GLU A 4 -11.84 4.32 -10.10
CA GLU A 4 -11.00 4.28 -8.90
C GLU A 4 -9.90 3.23 -9.00
N GLU A 5 -10.17 2.08 -9.59
CA GLU A 5 -9.14 1.07 -9.85
C GLU A 5 -8.09 1.58 -10.84
N ARG A 6 -8.54 2.22 -11.92
CA ARG A 6 -7.61 2.80 -12.90
C ARG A 6 -6.73 3.86 -12.28
N GLU A 7 -7.31 4.71 -11.43
CA GLU A 7 -6.57 5.75 -10.73
C GLU A 7 -5.48 5.15 -9.83
N LEU A 8 -5.84 4.17 -9.00
CA LEU A 8 -4.89 3.53 -8.12
C LEU A 8 -3.79 2.80 -8.90
N ARG A 9 -4.16 2.04 -9.94
CA ARG A 9 -3.18 1.35 -10.79
C ARG A 9 -2.20 2.33 -11.43
N GLY A 10 -2.68 3.48 -11.89
CA GLY A 10 -1.83 4.54 -12.43
C GLY A 10 -0.85 5.09 -11.42
N GLU A 11 -1.30 5.34 -10.19
CA GLU A 11 -0.42 5.83 -9.13
C GLU A 11 0.60 4.79 -8.68
N LEU A 12 0.20 3.53 -8.59
CA LEU A 12 1.12 2.43 -8.28
C LEU A 12 2.20 2.29 -9.37
N SER A 13 1.82 2.43 -10.64
CA SER A 13 2.77 2.40 -11.76
C SER A 13 3.76 3.55 -11.68
N ARG A 14 3.32 4.75 -11.29
CA ARG A 14 4.21 5.89 -11.09
C ARG A 14 5.23 5.62 -9.99
N LEU A 15 4.80 5.07 -8.86
CA LEU A 15 5.72 4.68 -7.78
C LEU A 15 6.69 3.60 -8.26
N ALA A 16 6.18 2.58 -8.93
CA ALA A 16 7.00 1.47 -9.39
C ALA A 16 8.05 1.88 -10.45
N ALA A 17 7.89 3.04 -11.06
CA ALA A 17 8.85 3.56 -12.04
C ALA A 17 10.14 4.09 -11.43
N THR A 18 10.19 4.29 -10.11
CA THR A 18 11.39 4.76 -9.41
C THR A 18 11.94 3.67 -8.50
N GLY A 19 13.24 3.69 -8.22
CA GLY A 19 13.88 2.71 -7.35
C GLY A 19 13.31 2.72 -5.93
N ARG A 20 13.15 3.90 -5.34
CA ARG A 20 12.60 4.03 -3.98
C ARG A 20 11.11 3.69 -3.94
N GLY A 21 10.35 4.08 -4.96
CA GLY A 21 8.95 3.70 -5.07
C GLY A 21 8.77 2.19 -5.15
N ARG A 22 9.60 1.52 -5.94
CA ARG A 22 9.59 0.05 -6.01
C ARG A 22 9.88 -0.58 -4.66
N ALA A 23 10.91 -0.08 -3.97
CA ALA A 23 11.26 -0.58 -2.63
C ALA A 23 10.09 -0.40 -1.65
N LEU A 24 9.42 0.74 -1.69
CA LEU A 24 8.26 1.00 -0.85
C LEU A 24 7.10 0.05 -1.17
N LEU A 25 6.80 -0.18 -2.44
CA LEU A 25 5.75 -1.12 -2.84
C LEU A 25 6.08 -2.56 -2.45
N GLN A 26 7.35 -2.94 -2.50
CA GLN A 26 7.79 -4.26 -2.05
C GLN A 26 7.63 -4.43 -0.54
N LEU A 27 7.94 -3.39 0.25
CA LEU A 27 7.66 -3.38 1.68
C LEU A 27 6.15 -3.50 1.94
N SER A 28 5.32 -2.78 1.18
CA SER A 28 3.87 -2.88 1.28
C SER A 28 3.39 -4.31 1.01
N LEU A 29 3.87 -4.91 -0.07
CA LEU A 29 3.48 -6.27 -0.45
C LEU A 29 3.87 -7.30 0.62
N ARG A 30 5.11 -7.24 1.10
CA ARG A 30 5.56 -8.14 2.16
C ARG A 30 4.80 -7.92 3.46
N GLY A 31 4.56 -6.66 3.81
CA GLY A 31 3.81 -6.33 5.02
C GLY A 31 2.37 -6.81 4.99
N ILE A 32 1.70 -6.66 3.87
CA ILE A 32 0.33 -7.15 3.67
C ILE A 32 0.31 -8.68 3.65
N HIS A 33 1.25 -9.30 2.95
CA HIS A 33 1.32 -10.76 2.83
C HIS A 33 1.56 -11.45 4.18
N HIS A 34 2.47 -10.92 4.99
CA HIS A 34 2.80 -11.49 6.29
C HIS A 34 1.90 -10.99 7.42
N GLY A 35 1.16 -9.91 7.20
CA GLY A 35 0.38 -9.28 8.24
C GLY A 35 -0.91 -10.01 8.56
N GLU A 36 -1.27 -10.01 9.84
CA GLU A 36 -2.57 -10.48 10.30
C GLU A 36 -3.57 -9.33 10.40
N GLN A 37 -3.10 -8.09 10.23
CA GLN A 37 -3.89 -6.89 10.38
C GLN A 37 -4.60 -6.50 9.09
N ALA A 38 -5.74 -5.83 9.23
CA ALA A 38 -6.57 -5.44 8.11
C ALA A 38 -5.89 -4.39 7.23
N VAL A 39 -6.10 -4.50 5.92
CA VAL A 39 -5.78 -3.46 4.96
C VAL A 39 -7.03 -2.59 4.78
N THR A 40 -6.98 -1.36 5.23
CA THR A 40 -8.15 -0.46 5.26
C THR A 40 -7.80 0.92 4.74
N ALA A 41 -8.82 1.73 4.46
CA ALA A 41 -8.61 3.16 4.24
C ALA A 41 -8.05 3.80 5.52
N GLY A 42 -7.25 4.82 5.33
CA GLY A 42 -6.66 5.59 6.42
C GLY A 42 -5.19 5.28 6.65
N CYS A 43 -4.40 6.30 6.63
CA CYS A 43 -2.99 6.40 6.97
C CYS A 43 -2.86 7.57 7.92
N TRP A 44 -1.98 7.51 8.44
CA TRP A 44 -0.79 7.46 9.20
C TRP A 44 -1.14 7.28 10.68
N ARG A 45 -1.27 6.07 11.11
CA ARG A 45 -1.54 5.78 12.52
C ARG A 45 -0.22 5.51 13.23
N ASP A 46 -0.01 6.14 14.37
CA ASP A 46 1.20 5.94 15.16
C ASP A 46 1.24 4.57 15.81
N HIS A 47 0.09 3.96 16.03
CA HIS A 47 -0.04 2.67 16.69
C HIS A 47 -0.89 1.71 15.85
N GLY A 48 -0.48 0.46 15.84
CA GLY A 48 -1.18 -0.59 15.13
C GLY A 48 -0.82 -0.68 13.66
N VAL A 49 -1.08 -1.83 13.06
CA VAL A 49 -0.70 -2.14 11.69
C VAL A 49 -1.87 -1.97 10.72
N ALA A 50 -3.10 -2.02 11.21
CA ALA A 50 -4.27 -1.84 10.36
C ALA A 50 -4.29 -0.44 9.72
N GLY A 51 -4.48 -0.38 8.42
CA GLY A 51 -4.49 0.89 7.70
C GLY A 51 -4.23 0.69 6.21
N CYS A 52 -3.81 1.75 5.53
CA CYS A 52 -3.52 1.70 4.10
C CYS A 52 -2.27 0.86 3.80
N LEU A 53 -1.99 0.68 2.51
CA LEU A 53 -0.83 -0.11 2.09
C LEU A 53 0.49 0.41 2.63
N PHE A 54 0.64 1.72 2.83
CA PHE A 54 1.89 2.30 3.35
C PHE A 54 2.00 2.19 4.87
N GLN A 55 0.89 2.05 5.57
CA GLN A 55 0.92 1.68 6.99
C GLN A 55 1.55 0.31 7.16
N HIS A 56 1.17 -0.65 6.31
CA HIS A 56 1.78 -1.97 6.27
C HIS A 56 3.25 -1.92 5.85
N ALA A 57 3.59 -1.05 4.90
CA ALA A 57 4.97 -0.85 4.47
C ALA A 57 5.85 -0.35 5.62
N TYR A 58 5.35 0.60 6.40
CA TYR A 58 6.10 1.13 7.54
C TYR A 58 6.43 0.03 8.56
N TRP A 59 5.42 -0.74 8.98
CA TRP A 59 5.63 -1.77 9.99
C TRP A 59 6.48 -2.93 9.48
N GLN A 60 6.38 -3.24 8.20
CA GLN A 60 7.29 -4.21 7.59
C GLN A 60 8.72 -3.66 7.56
N GLY A 61 8.87 -2.38 7.26
CA GLY A 61 10.17 -1.72 7.32
C GLY A 61 10.78 -1.71 8.72
N VAL A 62 9.95 -1.58 9.76
CA VAL A 62 10.41 -1.72 11.15
C VAL A 62 10.94 -3.13 11.41
N ARG A 63 10.22 -4.16 10.95
CA ARG A 63 10.66 -5.55 11.08
C ARG A 63 11.97 -5.82 10.35
N GLU A 64 12.17 -5.20 9.20
CA GLU A 64 13.39 -5.37 8.39
C GLU A 64 14.49 -4.36 8.73
N GLU A 65 14.30 -3.58 9.78
CA GLU A 65 15.25 -2.57 10.24
C GLU A 65 15.54 -1.45 9.23
N VAL A 66 14.58 -1.19 8.34
CA VAL A 66 14.62 -0.07 7.40
C VAL A 66 14.16 1.22 8.09
N PHE A 67 13.16 1.11 8.96
CA PHE A 67 12.62 2.22 9.73
C PHE A 67 12.73 1.95 11.24
N PRO A 68 12.95 3.00 12.06
CA PRO A 68 12.93 2.84 13.51
C PRO A 68 11.50 2.61 14.02
N ASP A 69 11.39 1.90 15.14
CA ASP A 69 10.12 1.66 15.81
C ASP A 69 9.80 2.84 16.74
N GLU A 70 9.51 3.99 16.16
CA GLU A 70 9.26 5.25 16.88
C GLU A 70 7.87 5.84 16.59
N GLY A 71 7.05 5.17 15.76
CA GLY A 71 5.83 5.75 15.25
C GLY A 71 6.08 6.73 14.10
N ARG A 72 5.12 7.59 13.81
CA ARG A 72 5.16 8.58 12.73
C ARG A 72 5.48 7.99 11.36
N PRO A 73 4.67 7.04 10.89
CA PRO A 73 4.92 6.38 9.60
C PRO A 73 5.10 7.36 8.43
N GLY A 74 4.31 8.42 8.40
CA GLY A 74 4.36 9.42 7.34
C GLY A 74 5.70 10.14 7.27
N ASP A 75 6.29 10.45 8.41
CA ASP A 75 7.58 11.14 8.48
C ASP A 75 8.70 10.24 7.95
N TRP A 76 8.72 8.98 8.35
CA TRP A 76 9.75 8.04 7.92
C TRP A 76 9.64 7.67 6.46
N ILE A 77 8.42 7.45 5.96
CA ILE A 77 8.20 7.19 4.53
C ILE A 77 8.52 8.44 3.70
N GLY A 78 8.15 9.62 4.18
CA GLY A 78 8.49 10.87 3.52
C GLY A 78 9.99 11.05 3.39
N SER A 79 10.74 10.80 4.45
CA SER A 79 12.19 10.82 4.46
C SER A 79 12.79 9.81 3.48
N PHE A 80 12.26 8.60 3.47
CA PHE A 80 12.70 7.53 2.58
C PHE A 80 12.49 7.89 1.10
N MET A 81 11.34 8.46 0.76
CA MET A 81 10.99 8.80 -0.62
C MET A 81 11.66 10.09 -1.13
N GLY A 82 11.97 11.00 -0.22
CA GLY A 82 12.46 12.32 -0.59
C GLY A 82 11.35 13.26 -1.05
N ALA A 83 11.69 14.52 -1.27
CA ALA A 83 10.72 15.59 -1.54
C ALA A 83 9.86 15.33 -2.77
N GLY A 84 10.46 14.87 -3.88
CA GLY A 84 9.72 14.60 -5.12
C GLY A 84 8.87 13.34 -5.07
N GLY A 85 9.33 12.32 -4.35
CA GLY A 85 8.63 11.03 -4.26
C GLY A 85 7.46 11.04 -3.31
N TYR A 86 7.50 11.86 -2.27
CA TYR A 86 6.43 11.91 -1.27
C TYR A 86 5.10 12.39 -1.85
N GLY A 87 5.14 13.30 -2.81
CA GLY A 87 3.92 13.75 -3.51
C GLY A 87 3.17 12.60 -4.19
N VAL A 88 3.91 11.69 -4.81
CA VAL A 88 3.31 10.49 -5.44
C VAL A 88 2.72 9.56 -4.39
N VAL A 89 3.38 9.43 -3.24
CA VAL A 89 2.85 8.65 -2.10
C VAL A 89 1.52 9.22 -1.63
N VAL A 90 1.42 10.53 -1.46
CA VAL A 90 0.18 11.21 -1.05
C VAL A 90 -0.93 10.98 -2.07
N ASP A 91 -0.64 11.11 -3.35
CA ASP A 91 -1.61 10.86 -4.42
C ASP A 91 -2.08 9.40 -4.41
N THR A 92 -1.16 8.47 -4.19
CA THR A 92 -1.48 7.05 -4.09
C THR A 92 -2.37 6.75 -2.89
N ILE A 93 -2.11 7.38 -1.75
CA ILE A 93 -2.96 7.23 -0.55
C ILE A 93 -4.39 7.69 -0.86
N GLY A 94 -4.55 8.83 -1.51
CA GLY A 94 -5.87 9.32 -1.88
C GLY A 94 -6.62 8.37 -2.80
N ALA A 95 -5.95 7.86 -3.83
CA ALA A 95 -6.52 6.88 -4.76
C ALA A 95 -6.89 5.58 -4.05
N PHE A 96 -6.01 5.09 -3.18
CA PHE A 96 -6.26 3.89 -2.38
C PHE A 96 -7.47 4.06 -1.47
N ASP A 97 -7.55 5.16 -0.76
CA ASP A 97 -8.65 5.41 0.18
C ASP A 97 -10.01 5.47 -0.55
N ARG A 98 -10.05 6.09 -1.72
CA ARG A 98 -11.27 6.16 -2.53
C ARG A 98 -11.75 4.77 -2.95
N LEU A 99 -10.82 3.93 -3.43
CA LEU A 99 -11.16 2.56 -3.84
C LEU A 99 -11.56 1.70 -2.63
N ALA A 100 -10.83 1.80 -1.54
CA ALA A 100 -11.13 1.03 -0.33
C ALA A 100 -12.52 1.38 0.23
N LYS A 101 -12.86 2.64 0.27
CA LYS A 101 -14.19 3.08 0.74
C LYS A 101 -15.30 2.56 -0.16
N ARG A 102 -15.08 2.57 -1.47
CA ARG A 102 -16.05 2.04 -2.44
C ARG A 102 -16.23 0.53 -2.26
N GLN A 103 -15.15 -0.21 -2.12
CA GLN A 103 -15.20 -1.67 -1.90
C GLN A 103 -15.95 -2.02 -0.62
N HIS A 104 -15.70 -1.31 0.47
CA HIS A 104 -16.39 -1.54 1.72
C HIS A 104 -17.90 -1.23 1.61
N ALA A 105 -18.27 -0.17 0.91
CA ALA A 105 -19.66 0.17 0.69
C ALA A 105 -20.37 -0.90 -0.15
N ASP A 106 -19.73 -1.40 -1.21
CA ASP A 106 -20.29 -2.44 -2.07
C ASP A 106 -20.49 -3.75 -1.32
N VAL A 107 -19.53 -4.13 -0.46
CA VAL A 107 -19.64 -5.33 0.37
C VAL A 107 -20.81 -5.20 1.35
N ARG A 108 -20.93 -4.05 2.02
CA ARG A 108 -22.05 -3.81 2.95
C ARG A 108 -23.39 -3.95 2.27
N ARG A 109 -23.54 -3.38 1.07
CA ARG A 109 -24.79 -3.47 0.30
C ARG A 109 -25.14 -4.90 -0.08
N ARG A 110 -24.17 -5.68 -0.54
CA ARG A 110 -24.40 -7.07 -0.96
C ARG A 110 -24.78 -8.00 0.18
N LEU A 111 -24.29 -7.74 1.37
CA LEU A 111 -24.47 -8.65 2.51
C LEU A 111 -25.55 -8.23 3.48
N VAL A 112 -26.11 -7.03 3.32
CA VAL A 112 -27.10 -6.48 4.27
C VAL A 112 -26.56 -6.52 5.72
N LEU A 113 -25.25 -6.38 5.88
CA LEU A 113 -24.60 -6.38 7.20
C LEU A 113 -24.40 -4.96 7.68
N PRO A 114 -24.89 -4.62 8.90
CA PRO A 114 -24.91 -3.23 9.33
C PRO A 114 -23.53 -2.62 9.55
N ASP A 115 -22.55 -3.25 10.18
CA ASP A 115 -21.31 -2.57 10.54
C ASP A 115 -20.04 -3.43 10.64
N LYS A 116 -20.11 -4.74 10.45
CA LYS A 116 -18.94 -5.59 10.58
C LYS A 116 -18.61 -6.27 9.27
N VAL A 117 -17.53 -5.81 8.65
CA VAL A 117 -17.08 -6.29 7.34
C VAL A 117 -15.79 -7.10 7.48
N ASP A 118 -15.48 -7.57 8.66
CA ASP A 118 -14.20 -8.26 8.94
C ASP A 118 -13.96 -9.44 8.01
N VAL A 119 -15.03 -10.16 7.64
CA VAL A 119 -14.96 -11.33 6.75
C VAL A 119 -14.53 -10.96 5.32
N ARG A 120 -14.64 -9.69 4.93
CA ARG A 120 -14.37 -9.24 3.55
C ARG A 120 -13.07 -8.47 3.40
N LEU A 121 -12.45 -8.15 4.52
CA LEU A 121 -11.13 -7.53 4.49
C LEU A 121 -10.08 -8.47 3.89
N ASP A 122 -10.28 -9.78 4.00
CA ASP A 122 -9.39 -10.76 3.39
C ASP A 122 -9.50 -10.76 1.86
N GLU A 123 -10.70 -10.62 1.31
CA GLU A 123 -10.90 -10.49 -0.15
C GLU A 123 -10.24 -9.20 -0.66
N TRP A 124 -10.40 -8.10 0.07
CA TRP A 124 -9.78 -6.84 -0.28
C TRP A 124 -8.25 -6.93 -0.24
N ARG A 125 -7.71 -7.60 0.77
CA ARG A 125 -6.28 -7.87 0.87
C ARG A 125 -5.73 -8.56 -0.39
N VAL A 126 -6.42 -9.58 -0.87
CA VAL A 126 -6.02 -10.30 -2.09
C VAL A 126 -6.02 -9.38 -3.31
N VAL A 127 -7.00 -8.51 -3.43
CA VAL A 127 -7.06 -7.52 -4.51
C VAL A 127 -5.88 -6.57 -4.45
N VAL A 128 -5.56 -6.05 -3.28
CA VAL A 128 -4.44 -5.13 -3.09
C VAL A 128 -3.11 -5.82 -3.41
N GLU A 129 -2.90 -7.03 -2.90
CA GLU A 129 -1.69 -7.80 -3.21
C GLU A 129 -1.52 -8.00 -4.71
N ARG A 130 -2.60 -8.35 -5.41
CA ARG A 130 -2.56 -8.53 -6.87
C ARG A 130 -2.17 -7.25 -7.58
N MET A 131 -2.75 -6.11 -7.18
CA MET A 131 -2.42 -4.82 -7.79
C MET A 131 -0.95 -4.46 -7.58
N LEU A 132 -0.41 -4.73 -6.41
CA LEU A 132 1.00 -4.49 -6.11
C LEU A 132 1.91 -5.38 -6.96
N VAL A 133 1.59 -6.67 -7.06
CA VAL A 133 2.37 -7.61 -7.89
C VAL A 133 2.35 -7.17 -9.35
N GLU A 134 1.20 -6.80 -9.88
CA GLU A 134 1.06 -6.33 -11.25
C GLU A 134 1.85 -5.05 -11.51
N ALA A 135 1.78 -4.08 -10.60
CA ALA A 135 2.53 -2.84 -10.74
C ALA A 135 4.04 -3.07 -10.74
N LEU A 136 4.52 -3.95 -9.87
CA LEU A 136 5.94 -4.30 -9.80
C LEU A 136 6.42 -5.08 -11.03
N ALA A 137 5.54 -5.85 -11.67
CA ALA A 137 5.87 -6.61 -12.87
C ALA A 137 5.87 -5.74 -14.14
N GLU A 138 4.91 -4.81 -14.25
CA GLU A 138 4.69 -4.01 -15.46
C GLU A 138 5.80 -3.02 -15.77
N THR A 139 6.51 -2.55 -14.76
CA THR A 139 7.51 -1.50 -14.95
C THR A 139 8.74 -1.95 -15.73
N GLY A 140 8.91 -3.27 -15.96
CA GLY A 140 9.99 -3.78 -16.79
C GLY A 140 11.38 -3.30 -16.37
N ALA A 141 11.58 -2.91 -15.12
CA ALA A 141 12.88 -2.45 -14.63
C ALA A 141 13.91 -3.55 -14.83
N PRO A 142 15.13 -3.22 -15.33
CA PRO A 142 16.18 -4.20 -15.50
C PRO A 142 16.47 -4.93 -14.18
N ASP A 143 16.79 -6.22 -14.27
CA ASP A 143 17.07 -7.03 -13.09
C ASP A 143 18.19 -6.43 -12.22
N ALA A 144 19.20 -5.83 -12.83
CA ALA A 144 20.28 -5.14 -12.11
C ALA A 144 19.75 -3.96 -11.29
N GLU A 145 18.77 -3.22 -11.80
CA GLU A 145 18.15 -2.12 -11.07
C GLU A 145 17.26 -2.63 -9.94
N ARG A 146 16.47 -3.69 -10.18
CA ARG A 146 15.72 -4.36 -9.12
C ARG A 146 16.63 -4.84 -8.00
N ASN A 147 17.73 -5.46 -8.34
CA ASN A 147 18.68 -5.97 -7.34
C ASN A 147 19.30 -4.83 -6.51
N ARG A 148 19.57 -3.69 -7.11
CA ARG A 148 20.07 -2.52 -6.38
C ARG A 148 19.03 -1.97 -5.40
N VAL A 149 17.76 -2.01 -5.78
CA VAL A 149 16.67 -1.54 -4.94
C VAL A 149 16.40 -2.51 -3.78
N LEU A 150 16.59 -3.80 -4.02
CA LEU A 150 16.36 -4.85 -3.03
C LEU A 150 17.54 -5.07 -2.09
N ALA A 151 18.71 -4.63 -2.50
CA ALA A 151 19.89 -4.70 -1.66
C ALA A 151 19.92 -3.55 -0.67
#